data_58ba6545c4457e9a9b7615bfdfd237ff
#
_entry.id   58ba6545c4457e9a9b7615bfdfd237ff
#
_cell.length_a   1.000
_cell.length_b   1.000
_cell.length_c   1.000
_cell.angle_alpha   90.00
_cell.angle_beta   90.00
_cell.angle_gamma   90.00
#
_symmetry.space_group_name_H-M   'P 1'
#
loop_
_entity.id
_entity.type
_entity.pdbx_description
1 polymer ?
#
loop_
_entity_poly.entity_id
_entity_poly.type
_entity_poly.pdbx_seq_one_letter_code
_entity_poly.pdbx_strand_id
1 'polypeptide(L)'
;IIFSKHAQCRMDCRKIDESEVKEILKNGTINHKKIQNDKRGKTYPVEGFTHDKQHVRIVFAPKDDGLVVVTVIDLDTEWKCDCK
;
A
#
# COMPACT_ATOMS: atom_id res chain seq x y z
N ILE A 1 -8.44 9.44 2.46
CA ILE A 1 -7.41 8.60 1.83
C ILE A 1 -7.48 8.77 0.32
N ILE A 2 -6.34 9.04 -0.28
CA ILE A 2 -6.21 9.24 -1.71
C ILE A 2 -5.42 8.06 -2.28
N PHE A 3 -5.96 7.41 -3.30
CA PHE A 3 -5.27 6.30 -3.96
C PHE A 3 -4.62 6.81 -5.24
N SER A 4 -3.29 6.66 -5.36
CA SER A 4 -2.60 7.02 -6.60
C SER A 4 -3.04 6.09 -7.74
N LYS A 5 -2.83 6.53 -8.97
CA LYS A 5 -3.15 5.69 -10.15
C LYS A 5 -2.36 4.38 -10.10
N HIS A 6 -1.10 4.45 -9.69
CA HIS A 6 -0.24 3.28 -9.56
C HIS A 6 -0.81 2.31 -8.52
N ALA A 7 -1.24 2.84 -7.35
CA ALA A 7 -1.83 2.01 -6.31
C ALA A 7 -3.12 1.35 -6.80
N GLN A 8 -3.99 2.11 -7.48
CA GLN A 8 -5.24 1.56 -8.03
C GLN A 8 -4.97 0.43 -9.01
N CYS A 9 -4.00 0.61 -9.91
CA CYS A 9 -3.62 -0.41 -10.87
C CYS A 9 -3.15 -1.68 -10.16
N ARG A 10 -2.30 -1.52 -9.15
CA ARG A 10 -1.79 -2.65 -8.37
C ARG A 10 -2.92 -3.36 -7.61
N MET A 11 -3.84 -2.59 -7.02
CA MET A 11 -4.97 -3.15 -6.30
C MET A 11 -5.87 -3.96 -7.21
N ASP A 12 -6.19 -3.42 -8.39
CA ASP A 12 -7.02 -4.12 -9.37
C ASP A 12 -6.36 -5.41 -9.83
N CYS A 13 -5.07 -5.36 -10.12
CA CYS A 13 -4.31 -6.53 -10.55
C CYS A 13 -4.30 -7.63 -9.48
N ARG A 14 -4.17 -7.24 -8.22
CA ARG A 14 -4.06 -8.16 -7.08
C ARG A 14 -5.40 -8.46 -6.41
N LYS A 15 -6.48 -7.90 -6.93
CA LYS A 15 -7.83 -8.08 -6.39
C LYS A 15 -7.94 -7.66 -4.92
N ILE A 16 -7.34 -6.53 -4.61
CA ILE A 16 -7.40 -5.91 -3.28
C ILE A 16 -8.29 -4.68 -3.39
N ASP A 17 -9.31 -4.57 -2.55
CA ASP A 17 -10.22 -3.43 -2.61
C ASP A 17 -9.82 -2.33 -1.61
N GLU A 18 -10.47 -1.18 -1.74
CA GLU A 18 -10.17 -0.03 -0.90
C GLU A 18 -10.45 -0.29 0.57
N SER A 19 -11.49 -1.08 0.88
CA SER A 19 -11.83 -1.38 2.27
C SER A 19 -10.75 -2.22 2.94
N GLU A 20 -10.15 -3.16 2.21
CA GLU A 20 -9.04 -3.96 2.72
C GLU A 20 -7.81 -3.09 2.99
N VAL A 21 -7.51 -2.15 2.09
CA VAL A 21 -6.39 -1.21 2.28
C VAL A 21 -6.61 -0.37 3.54
N LYS A 22 -7.81 0.17 3.71
CA LYS A 22 -8.13 0.99 4.88
C LYS A 22 -8.01 0.17 6.18
N GLU A 23 -8.47 -1.07 6.15
CA GLU A 23 -8.38 -1.95 7.31
C GLU A 23 -6.92 -2.24 7.67
N ILE A 24 -6.08 -2.51 6.67
CA ILE A 24 -4.66 -2.76 6.89
C ILE A 24 -3.95 -1.50 7.41
N LEU A 25 -4.27 -0.34 6.89
CA LEU A 25 -3.71 0.92 7.38
C LEU A 25 -4.07 1.16 8.84
N LYS A 26 -5.25 0.71 9.26
CA LYS A 26 -5.73 0.88 10.64
C LYS A 26 -5.13 -0.17 11.58
N ASN A 27 -5.06 -1.43 11.15
CA ASN A 27 -4.74 -2.56 12.03
C ASN A 27 -3.39 -3.20 11.74
N GLY A 28 -2.73 -2.84 10.63
CA GLY A 28 -1.46 -3.42 10.26
C GLY A 28 -0.30 -2.87 11.06
N THR A 29 0.89 -3.35 10.77
CA THR A 29 2.12 -2.99 11.48
C THR A 29 3.05 -2.25 10.53
N ILE A 30 3.57 -1.10 10.96
CA ILE A 30 4.55 -0.35 10.19
C ILE A 30 5.89 -1.07 10.26
N ASN A 31 6.47 -1.33 9.08
CA ASN A 31 7.82 -1.87 9.01
C ASN A 31 8.82 -0.70 9.05
N HIS A 32 9.32 -0.39 10.25
CA HIS A 32 10.20 0.75 10.47
C HIS A 32 11.50 0.68 9.68
N LYS A 33 11.96 -0.52 9.35
CA LYS A 33 13.20 -0.71 8.59
C LYS A 33 13.05 -0.30 7.13
N LYS A 34 11.82 -0.20 6.64
CA LYS A 34 11.53 0.12 5.25
C LYS A 34 10.95 1.51 5.06
N ILE A 35 10.94 2.33 6.10
CA ILE A 35 10.54 3.73 5.97
C ILE A 35 11.55 4.44 5.09
N GLN A 36 11.07 5.13 4.08
CA GLN A 36 11.93 5.87 3.16
C GLN A 36 11.69 7.36 3.31
N ASN A 37 12.76 8.13 3.13
CA ASN A 37 12.69 9.58 3.18
C ASN A 37 13.47 10.11 1.99
N ASP A 38 12.77 10.65 1.00
CA ASP A 38 13.38 11.20 -0.21
C ASP A 38 12.91 12.64 -0.43
N LYS A 39 13.23 13.20 -1.60
CA LYS A 39 12.85 14.58 -1.94
C LYS A 39 11.36 14.82 -1.94
N ARG A 40 10.56 13.79 -2.08
CA ARG A 40 9.10 13.88 -2.10
C ARG A 40 8.49 13.78 -0.71
N GLY A 41 9.31 13.50 0.32
CA GLY A 41 8.89 13.33 1.69
C GLY A 41 9.03 11.89 2.15
N LYS A 42 8.45 11.60 3.31
CA LYS A 42 8.54 10.26 3.90
C LYS A 42 7.44 9.36 3.38
N THR A 43 7.79 8.10 3.15
CA THR A 43 6.81 7.05 2.87
C THR A 43 6.92 5.96 3.94
N TYR A 44 5.77 5.41 4.32
CA TYR A 44 5.66 4.45 5.41
C TYR A 44 5.04 3.16 4.88
N PRO A 45 5.70 2.01 5.06
CA PRO A 45 5.11 0.73 4.68
C PRO A 45 4.35 0.14 5.86
N VAL A 46 3.08 -0.20 5.63
CA VAL A 46 2.26 -0.91 6.61
C VAL A 46 2.03 -2.32 6.07
N GLU A 47 2.31 -3.33 6.88
CA GLU A 47 2.15 -4.73 6.49
C GLU A 47 0.97 -5.36 7.22
N GLY A 48 0.22 -6.18 6.51
CA GLY A 48 -0.93 -6.86 7.07
C GLY A 48 -1.48 -7.89 6.09
N PHE A 49 -2.64 -8.44 6.44
CA PHE A 49 -3.29 -9.48 5.65
C PHE A 49 -4.64 -9.01 5.14
N THR A 50 -4.96 -9.35 3.89
CA THR A 50 -6.29 -9.12 3.33
C THR A 50 -7.26 -10.18 3.83
N HIS A 51 -8.55 -10.04 3.48
CA HIS A 51 -9.56 -11.05 3.81
C HIS A 51 -9.24 -12.40 3.18
N ASP A 52 -8.59 -12.39 2.03
CA ASP A 52 -8.15 -13.61 1.33
C ASP A 52 -6.81 -14.13 1.84
N LYS A 53 -6.32 -13.58 2.94
CA LYS A 53 -5.05 -13.95 3.59
C LYS A 53 -3.81 -13.69 2.73
N GLN A 54 -3.91 -12.74 1.81
CA GLN A 54 -2.73 -12.23 1.12
C GLN A 54 -1.91 -11.38 2.08
N HIS A 55 -0.62 -11.65 2.18
CA HIS A 55 0.29 -10.84 3.00
C HIS A 55 0.78 -9.68 2.15
N VAL A 56 0.38 -8.46 2.49
CA VAL A 56 0.64 -7.29 1.66
C VAL A 56 1.35 -6.19 2.43
N ARG A 57 2.07 -5.37 1.68
CA ARG A 57 2.69 -4.13 2.18
C ARG A 57 2.03 -2.99 1.43
N ILE A 58 1.48 -2.04 2.18
CA ILE A 58 0.88 -0.84 1.63
C ILE A 58 1.81 0.31 1.97
N VAL A 59 2.32 0.99 0.94
CA VAL A 59 3.19 2.15 1.13
C VAL A 59 2.32 3.40 1.03
N PHE A 60 2.33 4.20 2.08
CA PHE A 60 1.56 5.43 2.11
C PHE A 60 2.44 6.63 2.43
N ALA A 61 1.98 7.81 2.02
CA ALA A 61 2.67 9.06 2.26
C ALA A 61 1.68 10.09 2.82
N PRO A 62 1.92 10.60 4.04
CA PRO A 62 1.10 11.72 4.54
C PRO A 62 1.37 12.97 3.70
N LYS A 63 0.31 13.63 3.31
CA LYS A 63 0.37 14.90 2.56
C LYS A 63 -0.57 15.90 3.22
N ASP A 64 -0.44 17.18 2.84
CA ASP A 64 -1.28 18.23 3.42
C ASP A 64 -2.77 17.97 3.19
N ASP A 65 -3.13 17.36 2.06
CA ASP A 65 -4.50 17.07 1.69
C ASP A 65 -5.02 15.73 2.22
N GLY A 66 -4.18 15.00 2.94
CA GLY A 66 -4.57 13.70 3.49
C GLY A 66 -3.50 12.64 3.30
N LEU A 67 -3.94 11.38 3.38
CA LEU A 67 -3.06 10.22 3.29
C LEU A 67 -3.11 9.65 1.87
N VAL A 68 -1.96 9.62 1.20
CA VAL A 68 -1.86 9.06 -0.16
C VAL A 68 -1.34 7.64 -0.09
N VAL A 69 -2.08 6.70 -0.68
CA VAL A 69 -1.58 5.33 -0.89
C VAL A 69 -0.77 5.32 -2.17
N VAL A 70 0.54 5.11 -2.02
CA VAL A 70 1.49 5.18 -3.14
C VAL A 70 1.52 3.88 -3.93
N THR A 71 1.57 2.75 -3.24
CA THR A 71 1.58 1.45 -3.90
C THR A 71 1.12 0.36 -2.93
N VAL A 72 0.76 -0.78 -3.49
CA VAL A 72 0.38 -1.98 -2.76
C VAL A 72 1.20 -3.14 -3.30
N ILE A 73 1.86 -3.88 -2.41
CA ILE A 73 2.77 -4.96 -2.78
C ILE A 73 2.33 -6.26 -2.10
N ASP A 74 2.19 -7.34 -2.87
CA ASP A 74 1.98 -8.67 -2.30
C ASP A 74 3.36 -9.24 -1.95
N LEU A 75 3.55 -9.61 -0.68
CA LEU A 75 4.84 -10.06 -0.17
C LEU A 75 5.12 -11.54 -0.45
N ASP A 76 4.08 -12.32 -0.70
CA ASP A 76 4.22 -13.77 -0.86
C ASP A 76 4.13 -14.23 -2.31
N THR A 77 3.53 -13.42 -3.17
CA THR A 77 3.27 -13.79 -4.55
C THR A 77 3.70 -12.68 -5.49
N GLU A 78 4.45 -13.03 -6.51
CA GLU A 78 4.82 -12.09 -7.55
C GLU A 78 3.72 -12.05 -8.60
N TRP A 79 3.08 -10.89 -8.74
CA TRP A 79 2.02 -10.68 -9.73
C TRP A 79 2.60 -9.98 -10.95
N LYS A 80 2.21 -10.46 -12.13
CA LYS A 80 2.58 -9.79 -13.37
C LYS A 80 1.58 -8.69 -13.65
N CYS A 81 1.84 -7.52 -13.10
CA CYS A 81 0.99 -6.34 -13.25
C CYS A 81 1.69 -5.33 -14.15
N ASP A 82 1.01 -4.90 -15.19
CA ASP A 82 1.55 -3.90 -16.11
C ASP A 82 1.20 -2.49 -15.61
N CYS A 83 1.66 -2.17 -14.43
CA CYS A 83 1.43 -0.88 -13.78
C CYS A 83 2.67 -0.01 -13.90
N LYS A 84 2.52 1.12 -14.54
CA LYS A 84 3.62 2.09 -14.73
C LYS A 84 3.43 3.32 -13.86
#